data_3c3394ec938d8a7cded9c85672720533
#
_entry.id   3c3394ec938d8a7cded9c85672720533
#
_cell.length_a   1.000
_cell.length_b   1.000
_cell.length_c   1.000
_cell.angle_alpha   90.00
_cell.angle_beta   90.00
_cell.angle_gamma   90.00
#
_symmetry.space_group_name_H-M   'P 1'
#
loop_
_entity.id
_entity.type
_entity.pdbx_description
1 polymer ?
#
loop_
_entity_poly.entity_id
_entity_poly.type
_entity_poly.pdbx_seq_one_letter_code
_entity_poly.pdbx_strand_id
1 'polypeptide(L)'
;MKKEDGEGNIRMKFKGRDFLTLMDYTNEEIDFILNTATDFKNKLAKREPHEQLRGRTLAMLFEKPSTRTRTSFQAAIAHLGAQSFYMTPQQTQLSRGEPIKDTARVIDRYCDGLVIRTFEQEKVEEYAKYMESPVVNALTDLTHPCQGLADMLTIKEKKGSLKGKKIAYAGDVWNVCHSLIIASSIMGMNIYVARPKGYDPNEKIMKFAEEKAEKSGAEIVITTDLHSAVKDADVVYANTWHSMGGPEKEKEKRIRDFKPYQINANILSEAKKDAIFMHCLPGYRGEEMTDEVIEGPQSAVWDQAENRMHTEKAVLALIIP
;
A
#
# COMPACT_ATOMS: atom_id res chain seq x y z
N MET A 1 -20.42 26.21 -6.62
CA MET A 1 -20.50 26.63 -5.21
C MET A 1 -20.64 25.45 -4.23
N LYS A 2 -21.71 24.62 -4.23
CA LYS A 2 -21.83 23.52 -3.23
C LYS A 2 -20.78 22.36 -3.31
N LYS A 3 -20.10 22.14 -4.43
CA LYS A 3 -19.03 21.13 -4.54
C LYS A 3 -17.70 21.63 -3.94
N GLU A 4 -17.35 22.89 -4.15
CA GLU A 4 -16.12 23.50 -3.63
C GLU A 4 -16.12 23.61 -2.11
N ASP A 5 -17.29 23.89 -1.49
CA ASP A 5 -17.43 23.93 -0.03
C ASP A 5 -17.27 22.54 0.61
N GLY A 6 -17.69 21.46 -0.09
CA GLY A 6 -17.55 20.08 0.36
C GLY A 6 -16.11 19.59 0.29
N GLU A 7 -15.40 19.85 -0.79
CA GLU A 7 -14.01 19.47 -0.99
C GLU A 7 -13.05 20.20 -0.04
N GLY A 8 -13.26 21.49 0.19
CA GLY A 8 -12.52 22.28 1.16
C GLY A 8 -12.65 21.73 2.58
N ASN A 9 -13.85 21.34 2.98
CA ASN A 9 -14.11 20.77 4.30
C ASN A 9 -13.49 19.38 4.48
N ILE A 10 -13.50 18.51 3.45
CA ILE A 10 -12.82 17.21 3.47
C ILE A 10 -11.31 17.41 3.57
N ARG A 11 -10.72 18.30 2.77
CA ARG A 11 -9.28 18.57 2.78
C ARG A 11 -8.78 19.05 4.14
N MET A 12 -9.55 19.89 4.84
CA MET A 12 -9.20 20.38 6.18
C MET A 12 -9.10 19.25 7.21
N LYS A 13 -9.83 18.15 7.04
CA LYS A 13 -9.80 16.99 7.93
C LYS A 13 -8.50 16.17 7.85
N PHE A 14 -7.70 16.34 6.80
CA PHE A 14 -6.45 15.61 6.64
C PHE A 14 -5.26 16.29 7.32
N LYS A 15 -5.28 17.62 7.43
CA LYS A 15 -4.14 18.38 7.94
C LYS A 15 -3.75 17.97 9.35
N GLY A 16 -2.48 17.63 9.52
CA GLY A 16 -1.91 17.19 10.80
C GLY A 16 -2.25 15.75 11.19
N ARG A 17 -3.01 14.99 10.36
CA ARG A 17 -3.29 13.57 10.65
C ARG A 17 -2.12 12.68 10.28
N ASP A 18 -1.94 11.63 11.05
CA ASP A 18 -1.04 10.53 10.71
C ASP A 18 -1.65 9.64 9.61
N PHE A 19 -0.78 8.95 8.87
CA PHE A 19 -1.15 7.93 7.91
C PHE A 19 -0.53 6.59 8.29
N LEU A 20 -1.10 5.91 9.31
CA LEU A 20 -0.53 4.69 9.89
C LEU A 20 -1.13 3.42 9.28
N THR A 21 -2.42 3.45 8.96
CA THR A 21 -3.18 2.35 8.36
C THR A 21 -4.39 2.88 7.61
N LEU A 22 -4.88 2.13 6.61
CA LEU A 22 -6.13 2.47 5.92
C LEU A 22 -7.36 2.28 6.81
N MET A 23 -7.23 1.58 7.94
CA MET A 23 -8.34 1.43 8.90
C MET A 23 -8.81 2.76 9.51
N ASP A 24 -7.95 3.78 9.52
CA ASP A 24 -8.23 5.11 10.09
C ASP A 24 -8.99 6.02 9.12
N TYR A 25 -9.31 5.54 7.90
CA TYR A 25 -9.89 6.34 6.83
C TYR A 25 -11.25 5.79 6.38
N THR A 26 -12.13 6.71 5.98
CA THR A 26 -13.43 6.36 5.40
C THR A 26 -13.32 6.11 3.89
N ASN A 27 -14.39 5.56 3.29
CA ASN A 27 -14.48 5.39 1.84
C ASN A 27 -14.31 6.72 1.11
N GLU A 28 -14.99 7.78 1.58
CA GLU A 28 -14.94 9.12 1.00
C GLU A 28 -13.54 9.74 1.09
N GLU A 29 -12.84 9.52 2.21
CA GLU A 29 -11.47 10.01 2.40
C GLU A 29 -10.49 9.27 1.47
N ILE A 30 -10.60 7.94 1.36
CA ILE A 30 -9.77 7.17 0.42
C ILE A 30 -10.05 7.62 -1.02
N ASP A 31 -11.32 7.77 -1.42
CA ASP A 31 -11.65 8.23 -2.77
C ASP A 31 -11.10 9.64 -3.04
N PHE A 32 -11.11 10.53 -2.04
CA PHE A 32 -10.52 11.86 -2.14
C PHE A 32 -8.99 11.80 -2.33
N ILE A 33 -8.29 10.91 -1.61
CA ILE A 33 -6.84 10.68 -1.82
C ILE A 33 -6.59 10.19 -3.24
N LEU A 34 -7.36 9.21 -3.74
CA LEU A 34 -7.20 8.65 -5.08
C LEU A 34 -7.45 9.71 -6.18
N ASN A 35 -8.46 10.55 -6.01
CA ASN A 35 -8.74 11.64 -6.95
C ASN A 35 -7.62 12.71 -6.94
N THR A 36 -7.09 13.04 -5.76
CA THR A 36 -5.94 13.94 -5.61
C THR A 36 -4.68 13.34 -6.28
N ALA A 37 -4.46 12.03 -6.15
CA ALA A 37 -3.36 11.34 -6.80
C ALA A 37 -3.50 11.38 -8.33
N THR A 38 -4.70 11.19 -8.85
CA THR A 38 -5.01 11.30 -10.29
C THR A 38 -4.72 12.72 -10.80
N ASP A 39 -5.10 13.75 -10.06
CA ASP A 39 -4.78 15.16 -10.41
C ASP A 39 -3.27 15.39 -10.48
N PHE A 40 -2.51 14.91 -9.48
CA PHE A 40 -1.04 15.00 -9.51
C PHE A 40 -0.40 14.20 -10.64
N LYS A 41 -0.95 13.05 -11.00
CA LYS A 41 -0.50 12.25 -12.14
C LYS A 41 -0.69 13.03 -13.44
N ASN A 42 -1.86 13.65 -13.62
CA ASN A 42 -2.18 14.48 -14.78
C ASN A 42 -1.29 15.73 -14.88
N LYS A 43 -1.05 16.42 -13.76
CA LYS A 43 -0.13 17.58 -13.70
C LYS A 43 1.28 17.20 -14.09
N LEU A 44 1.79 16.07 -13.55
CA LEU A 44 3.13 15.59 -13.91
C LEU A 44 3.24 15.27 -15.40
N ALA A 45 2.27 14.59 -15.99
CA ALA A 45 2.24 14.26 -17.41
C ALA A 45 2.26 15.52 -18.29
N LYS A 46 1.62 16.60 -17.86
CA LYS A 46 1.61 17.92 -18.52
C LYS A 46 2.79 18.82 -18.14
N ARG A 47 3.68 18.35 -17.24
CA ARG A 47 4.77 19.15 -16.67
C ARG A 47 4.29 20.44 -15.96
N GLU A 48 3.09 20.40 -15.40
CA GLU A 48 2.55 21.49 -14.60
C GLU A 48 3.15 21.49 -13.19
N PRO A 49 3.64 22.62 -12.67
CA PRO A 49 4.13 22.72 -11.30
C PRO A 49 3.06 22.38 -10.28
N HIS A 50 3.45 21.63 -9.23
CA HIS A 50 2.55 21.26 -8.14
C HIS A 50 3.28 21.20 -6.78
N GLU A 51 4.07 22.24 -6.50
CA GLU A 51 4.95 22.39 -5.33
C GLU A 51 4.20 22.77 -4.05
N GLN A 52 3.22 21.96 -3.63
CA GLN A 52 2.34 22.27 -2.49
C GLN A 52 3.03 22.23 -1.12
N LEU A 53 4.20 21.61 -1.04
CA LEU A 53 5.03 21.51 0.18
C LEU A 53 6.34 22.29 0.06
N ARG A 54 6.33 23.37 -0.71
CA ARG A 54 7.52 24.22 -0.89
C ARG A 54 8.02 24.75 0.46
N GLY A 55 9.32 24.55 0.71
CA GLY A 55 9.95 24.97 1.96
C GLY A 55 9.77 23.99 3.14
N ARG A 56 9.07 22.89 2.94
CA ARG A 56 8.92 21.82 3.93
C ARG A 56 10.08 20.83 3.88
N THR A 57 10.27 20.15 4.99
CA THR A 57 11.32 19.13 5.15
C THR A 57 10.74 17.87 5.79
N LEU A 58 10.99 16.71 5.19
CA LEU A 58 10.51 15.43 5.70
C LEU A 58 11.69 14.50 6.04
N ALA A 59 11.60 13.86 7.18
CA ALA A 59 12.51 12.77 7.54
C ALA A 59 12.01 11.45 6.94
N MET A 60 12.94 10.62 6.46
CA MET A 60 12.67 9.26 5.96
C MET A 60 13.52 8.27 6.74
N LEU A 61 12.92 7.53 7.68
CA LEU A 61 13.60 6.55 8.52
C LEU A 61 13.27 5.14 8.06
N PHE A 62 14.27 4.40 7.58
CA PHE A 62 14.08 3.07 6.99
C PHE A 62 14.95 2.03 7.69
N GLU A 63 14.31 1.13 8.43
CA GLU A 63 14.96 -0.03 9.06
C GLU A 63 15.16 -1.20 8.10
N LYS A 64 14.39 -1.24 7.00
CA LYS A 64 14.51 -2.25 5.93
C LYS A 64 14.91 -1.60 4.61
N PRO A 65 15.84 -2.20 3.84
CA PRO A 65 16.17 -1.73 2.49
C PRO A 65 14.92 -1.68 1.59
N SER A 66 14.85 -0.66 0.76
CA SER A 66 13.78 -0.57 -0.25
C SER A 66 14.19 0.35 -1.39
N THR A 67 14.20 -0.19 -2.61
CA THR A 67 14.42 0.62 -3.82
C THR A 67 13.16 1.44 -4.13
N ARG A 68 12.02 0.77 -4.30
CA ARG A 68 10.75 1.41 -4.74
C ARG A 68 10.23 2.42 -3.75
N THR A 69 10.04 2.05 -2.49
CA THR A 69 9.48 2.95 -1.47
C THR A 69 10.39 4.15 -1.21
N ARG A 70 11.71 3.95 -1.21
CA ARG A 70 12.65 5.06 -1.06
C ARG A 70 12.57 6.02 -2.24
N THR A 71 12.69 5.50 -3.46
CA THR A 71 12.73 6.36 -4.65
C THR A 71 11.38 7.02 -4.95
N SER A 72 10.25 6.32 -4.71
CA SER A 72 8.91 6.90 -4.91
C SER A 72 8.64 8.05 -3.94
N PHE A 73 8.94 7.89 -2.64
CA PHE A 73 8.81 8.98 -1.68
C PHE A 73 9.77 10.14 -1.96
N GLN A 74 11.04 9.88 -2.28
CA GLN A 74 11.98 10.95 -2.63
C GLN A 74 11.51 11.73 -3.85
N ALA A 75 11.03 11.05 -4.90
CA ALA A 75 10.45 11.69 -6.07
C ALA A 75 9.16 12.46 -5.74
N ALA A 76 8.26 11.86 -4.94
CA ALA A 76 7.03 12.50 -4.50
C ALA A 76 7.31 13.80 -3.73
N ILE A 77 8.22 13.76 -2.76
CA ILE A 77 8.63 14.91 -1.94
C ILE A 77 9.24 16.01 -2.82
N ALA A 78 10.15 15.65 -3.73
CA ALA A 78 10.79 16.59 -4.66
C ALA A 78 9.77 17.26 -5.60
N HIS A 79 8.80 16.49 -6.16
CA HIS A 79 7.74 17.04 -7.00
C HIS A 79 6.81 17.99 -6.24
N LEU A 80 6.64 17.81 -4.94
CA LEU A 80 5.88 18.72 -4.08
C LEU A 80 6.70 19.95 -3.62
N GLY A 81 7.96 20.11 -4.05
CA GLY A 81 8.83 21.24 -3.71
C GLY A 81 9.44 21.15 -2.31
N ALA A 82 9.35 20.01 -1.64
CA ALA A 82 9.92 19.77 -0.32
C ALA A 82 11.31 19.12 -0.39
N GLN A 83 11.99 19.11 0.75
CA GLN A 83 13.28 18.44 0.95
C GLN A 83 13.08 17.17 1.78
N SER A 84 13.98 16.19 1.63
CA SER A 84 13.98 14.99 2.47
C SER A 84 15.37 14.58 2.90
N PHE A 85 15.49 14.02 4.12
CA PHE A 85 16.68 13.26 4.49
C PHE A 85 16.33 11.79 4.68
N TYR A 86 17.20 10.96 4.14
CA TYR A 86 17.11 9.52 4.31
C TYR A 86 18.03 9.06 5.44
N MET A 87 17.48 8.35 6.39
CA MET A 87 18.19 7.84 7.56
C MET A 87 17.96 6.32 7.69
N THR A 88 18.99 5.64 8.17
CA THR A 88 18.89 4.25 8.63
C THR A 88 19.23 4.17 10.12
N PRO A 89 18.79 3.15 10.87
CA PRO A 89 19.15 3.02 12.29
C PRO A 89 20.65 3.08 12.53
N GLN A 90 21.46 2.51 11.63
CA GLN A 90 22.93 2.51 11.73
C GLN A 90 23.55 3.91 11.63
N GLN A 91 22.85 4.86 11.04
CA GLN A 91 23.26 6.25 10.88
C GLN A 91 22.68 7.17 11.96
N THR A 92 21.94 6.61 12.92
CA THR A 92 21.28 7.33 14.02
C THR A 92 21.66 6.76 15.38
N GLN A 93 21.28 7.44 16.44
CA GLN A 93 21.52 6.98 17.81
C GLN A 93 20.60 5.80 18.22
N LEU A 94 19.60 5.46 17.43
CA LEU A 94 18.75 4.28 17.61
C LEU A 94 19.59 3.00 17.71
N SER A 95 20.65 2.89 16.90
CA SER A 95 21.59 1.75 16.97
C SER A 95 22.38 1.66 18.28
N ARG A 96 22.38 2.72 19.06
CA ARG A 96 23.02 2.81 20.39
C ARG A 96 22.03 2.74 21.54
N GLY A 97 20.75 2.44 21.24
CA GLY A 97 19.70 2.29 22.26
C GLY A 97 19.00 3.58 22.66
N GLU A 98 19.08 4.66 21.84
CA GLU A 98 18.23 5.83 22.06
C GLU A 98 16.75 5.44 21.99
N PRO A 99 15.92 5.82 22.98
CA PRO A 99 14.50 5.52 22.96
C PRO A 99 13.79 6.20 21.77
N ILE A 100 12.80 5.52 21.18
CA ILE A 100 12.00 6.07 20.06
C ILE A 100 11.42 7.45 20.40
N LYS A 101 10.88 7.60 21.61
CA LYS A 101 10.29 8.87 22.07
C LYS A 101 11.25 10.06 22.04
N ASP A 102 12.56 9.84 22.24
CA ASP A 102 13.54 10.91 22.23
C ASP A 102 13.91 11.26 20.79
N THR A 103 14.19 10.26 19.94
CA THR A 103 14.37 10.44 18.50
C THR A 103 13.16 11.12 17.85
N ALA A 104 11.93 10.71 18.19
CA ALA A 104 10.68 11.29 17.67
C ALA A 104 10.60 12.80 17.97
N ARG A 105 10.81 13.18 19.24
CA ARG A 105 10.77 14.60 19.68
C ARG A 105 11.83 15.47 19.00
N VAL A 106 13.01 14.91 18.73
CA VAL A 106 14.08 15.63 18.03
C VAL A 106 13.72 15.81 16.56
N ILE A 107 13.28 14.75 15.88
CA ILE A 107 12.85 14.82 14.47
C ILE A 107 11.72 15.83 14.32
N ASP A 108 10.74 15.83 15.21
CA ASP A 108 9.59 16.72 15.21
C ASP A 108 9.97 18.21 15.32
N ARG A 109 11.14 18.55 15.88
CA ARG A 109 11.65 19.92 15.92
C ARG A 109 12.35 20.38 14.64
N TYR A 110 12.72 19.44 13.76
CA TYR A 110 13.49 19.71 12.56
C TYR A 110 12.69 19.50 11.27
N CYS A 111 11.65 18.68 11.32
CA CYS A 111 10.93 18.22 10.14
C CYS A 111 9.43 18.44 10.25
N ASP A 112 8.78 18.67 9.12
CA ASP A 112 7.33 18.83 9.00
C ASP A 112 6.59 17.49 8.92
N GLY A 113 7.29 16.36 8.92
CA GLY A 113 6.73 15.02 8.92
C GLY A 113 7.78 13.92 8.85
N LEU A 114 7.36 12.70 9.20
CA LEU A 114 8.18 11.50 9.21
C LEU A 114 7.58 10.42 8.30
N VAL A 115 8.37 9.90 7.36
CA VAL A 115 8.06 8.68 6.60
C VAL A 115 8.87 7.53 7.19
N ILE A 116 8.20 6.51 7.72
CA ILE A 116 8.88 5.42 8.41
C ILE A 116 8.56 4.05 7.79
N ARG A 117 9.60 3.25 7.56
CA ARG A 117 9.52 1.85 7.16
C ARG A 117 10.24 0.98 8.17
N THR A 118 9.50 0.16 8.89
CA THR A 118 10.00 -0.63 10.02
C THR A 118 9.42 -2.05 10.03
N PHE A 119 9.56 -2.76 11.14
CA PHE A 119 9.03 -4.10 11.36
C PHE A 119 7.68 -4.04 12.07
N GLU A 120 7.66 -3.64 13.32
CA GLU A 120 6.47 -3.65 14.17
C GLU A 120 5.60 -2.42 13.93
N GLN A 121 4.27 -2.63 13.90
CA GLN A 121 3.29 -1.55 13.77
C GLN A 121 3.36 -0.61 14.98
N GLU A 122 3.60 -1.15 16.15
CA GLU A 122 3.70 -0.42 17.42
C GLU A 122 4.80 0.64 17.42
N LYS A 123 5.90 0.41 16.68
CA LYS A 123 6.96 1.42 16.51
C LYS A 123 6.44 2.65 15.77
N VAL A 124 5.68 2.45 14.70
CA VAL A 124 5.09 3.57 13.95
C VAL A 124 4.11 4.35 14.82
N GLU A 125 3.29 3.64 15.59
CA GLU A 125 2.33 4.21 16.54
C GLU A 125 3.06 4.96 17.67
N GLU A 126 4.22 4.48 18.12
CA GLU A 126 5.04 5.17 19.13
C GLU A 126 5.61 6.48 18.56
N TYR A 127 6.11 6.51 17.32
CA TYR A 127 6.53 7.76 16.69
C TYR A 127 5.36 8.75 16.60
N ALA A 128 4.21 8.33 16.11
CA ALA A 128 3.00 9.15 16.01
C ALA A 128 2.55 9.71 17.36
N LYS A 129 2.71 8.94 18.44
CA LYS A 129 2.37 9.39 19.79
C LYS A 129 3.25 10.53 20.31
N TYR A 130 4.51 10.59 19.89
CA TYR A 130 5.49 11.56 20.42
C TYR A 130 5.87 12.68 19.44
N MET A 131 5.26 12.71 18.25
CA MET A 131 5.37 13.77 17.26
C MET A 131 4.06 14.55 17.16
N GLU A 132 4.14 15.84 16.92
CA GLU A 132 3.01 16.69 16.53
C GLU A 132 2.87 16.73 14.99
N SER A 133 4.00 16.59 14.28
CA SER A 133 4.04 16.49 12.83
C SER A 133 3.61 15.11 12.35
N PRO A 134 2.91 15.02 11.21
CA PRO A 134 2.38 13.74 10.69
C PRO A 134 3.42 12.64 10.49
N VAL A 135 3.04 11.43 10.85
CA VAL A 135 3.81 10.20 10.63
C VAL A 135 3.14 9.36 9.54
N VAL A 136 3.93 8.95 8.54
CA VAL A 136 3.49 8.11 7.42
C VAL A 136 4.10 6.72 7.52
N ASN A 137 3.26 5.71 7.64
CA ASN A 137 3.64 4.31 7.55
C ASN A 137 3.97 3.94 6.10
N ALA A 138 5.24 3.85 5.76
CA ALA A 138 5.70 3.40 4.44
C ALA A 138 5.70 1.87 4.29
N LEU A 139 5.75 1.13 5.37
CA LEU A 139 5.53 -0.31 5.53
C LEU A 139 5.83 -0.75 6.96
N THR A 140 4.98 -1.61 7.51
CA THR A 140 5.28 -2.49 8.66
C THR A 140 5.02 -3.95 8.28
N ASP A 141 5.25 -4.87 9.22
CA ASP A 141 4.89 -6.28 9.03
C ASP A 141 3.37 -6.50 9.05
N LEU A 142 2.62 -5.59 9.69
CA LEU A 142 1.16 -5.69 9.75
C LEU A 142 0.49 -5.12 8.51
N THR A 143 0.88 -3.91 8.03
CA THR A 143 0.24 -3.25 6.90
C THR A 143 1.23 -2.50 6.00
N HIS A 144 0.82 -2.29 4.75
CA HIS A 144 1.48 -1.45 3.76
C HIS A 144 0.46 -0.48 3.11
N PRO A 145 -0.01 0.54 3.84
CA PRO A 145 -1.12 1.38 3.38
C PRO A 145 -0.85 2.12 2.08
N CYS A 146 0.41 2.56 1.85
CA CYS A 146 0.81 3.19 0.59
C CYS A 146 0.67 2.25 -0.62
N GLN A 147 0.92 0.93 -0.43
CA GLN A 147 0.68 -0.06 -1.48
C GLN A 147 -0.82 -0.22 -1.72
N GLY A 148 -1.62 -0.37 -0.67
CA GLY A 148 -3.08 -0.49 -0.80
C GLY A 148 -3.71 0.67 -1.58
N LEU A 149 -3.27 1.92 -1.35
CA LEU A 149 -3.73 3.06 -2.15
C LEU A 149 -3.32 2.97 -3.62
N ALA A 150 -2.07 2.59 -3.89
CA ALA A 150 -1.60 2.44 -5.27
C ALA A 150 -2.35 1.33 -6.03
N ASP A 151 -2.67 0.25 -5.32
CA ASP A 151 -3.47 -0.85 -5.87
C ASP A 151 -4.87 -0.36 -6.22
N MET A 152 -5.54 0.35 -5.31
CA MET A 152 -6.86 0.93 -5.56
C MET A 152 -6.85 1.92 -6.74
N LEU A 153 -5.84 2.79 -6.81
CA LEU A 153 -5.70 3.73 -7.92
C LEU A 153 -5.54 3.00 -9.25
N THR A 154 -4.68 1.99 -9.31
CA THR A 154 -4.43 1.21 -10.52
C THR A 154 -5.69 0.47 -10.99
N ILE A 155 -6.41 -0.15 -10.06
CA ILE A 155 -7.67 -0.83 -10.38
C ILE A 155 -8.70 0.19 -10.89
N LYS A 156 -8.83 1.35 -10.24
CA LYS A 156 -9.74 2.43 -10.66
C LYS A 156 -9.42 2.92 -12.08
N GLU A 157 -8.14 3.13 -12.40
CA GLU A 157 -7.69 3.54 -13.74
C GLU A 157 -7.97 2.48 -14.82
N LYS A 158 -7.69 1.21 -14.54
CA LYS A 158 -7.81 0.12 -15.52
C LYS A 158 -9.22 -0.43 -15.65
N LYS A 159 -10.03 -0.38 -14.59
CA LYS A 159 -11.37 -0.98 -14.54
C LYS A 159 -12.51 0.03 -14.39
N GLY A 160 -12.21 1.33 -14.32
CA GLY A 160 -13.17 2.44 -14.26
C GLY A 160 -13.83 2.65 -12.90
N SER A 161 -14.00 1.59 -12.10
CA SER A 161 -14.61 1.65 -10.76
C SER A 161 -14.01 0.61 -9.83
N LEU A 162 -14.18 0.80 -8.52
CA LEU A 162 -13.76 -0.17 -7.50
C LEU A 162 -14.93 -1.04 -7.06
N LYS A 163 -16.07 -0.44 -6.73
CA LYS A 163 -17.22 -1.14 -6.13
C LYS A 163 -17.67 -2.32 -6.99
N GLY A 164 -17.82 -3.48 -6.35
CA GLY A 164 -18.26 -4.73 -6.97
C GLY A 164 -17.20 -5.44 -7.81
N LYS A 165 -15.98 -4.90 -7.97
CA LYS A 165 -14.88 -5.59 -8.65
C LYS A 165 -14.35 -6.72 -7.76
N LYS A 166 -13.91 -7.81 -8.39
CA LYS A 166 -13.37 -8.98 -7.72
C LYS A 166 -11.84 -9.02 -7.87
N ILE A 167 -11.14 -9.07 -6.75
CA ILE A 167 -9.71 -9.36 -6.66
C ILE A 167 -9.53 -10.82 -6.28
N ALA A 168 -8.77 -11.58 -7.05
CA ALA A 168 -8.21 -12.85 -6.67
C ALA A 168 -6.76 -12.62 -6.25
N TYR A 169 -6.47 -12.85 -4.97
CA TYR A 169 -5.13 -12.73 -4.41
C TYR A 169 -4.51 -14.10 -4.19
N ALA A 170 -3.27 -14.31 -4.62
CA ALA A 170 -2.50 -15.53 -4.39
C ALA A 170 -1.09 -15.19 -3.92
N GLY A 171 -0.67 -15.68 -2.75
CA GLY A 171 0.64 -15.40 -2.19
C GLY A 171 0.64 -15.33 -0.68
N ASP A 172 1.75 -14.81 -0.12
CA ASP A 172 1.91 -14.68 1.32
C ASP A 172 0.85 -13.73 1.92
N VAL A 173 0.16 -14.23 2.95
CA VAL A 173 -0.91 -13.49 3.63
C VAL A 173 -0.29 -12.63 4.72
N TRP A 174 0.33 -11.53 4.31
CA TRP A 174 1.00 -10.58 5.19
C TRP A 174 0.57 -9.14 4.89
N ASN A 175 1.41 -8.17 5.19
CA ASN A 175 1.11 -6.73 5.15
C ASN A 175 0.42 -6.21 3.87
N VAL A 176 0.82 -6.67 2.68
CA VAL A 176 0.18 -6.28 1.41
C VAL A 176 -1.23 -6.89 1.32
N CYS A 177 -1.36 -8.19 1.64
CA CYS A 177 -2.65 -8.86 1.67
C CYS A 177 -3.59 -8.19 2.68
N HIS A 178 -3.11 -7.90 3.90
CA HIS A 178 -3.87 -7.18 4.91
C HIS A 178 -4.36 -5.82 4.41
N SER A 179 -3.49 -5.06 3.76
CA SER A 179 -3.86 -3.74 3.20
C SER A 179 -4.87 -3.84 2.08
N LEU A 180 -4.79 -4.88 1.23
CA LEU A 180 -5.79 -5.15 0.19
C LEU A 180 -7.14 -5.57 0.81
N ILE A 181 -7.15 -6.42 1.85
CA ILE A 181 -8.36 -6.82 2.56
C ILE A 181 -9.05 -5.58 3.16
N ILE A 182 -8.27 -4.71 3.86
CA ILE A 182 -8.79 -3.46 4.44
C ILE A 182 -9.36 -2.56 3.35
N ALA A 183 -8.58 -2.26 2.32
CA ALA A 183 -9.01 -1.38 1.24
C ALA A 183 -10.24 -1.91 0.52
N SER A 184 -10.28 -3.20 0.20
CA SER A 184 -11.40 -3.84 -0.46
C SER A 184 -12.68 -3.75 0.37
N SER A 185 -12.60 -4.03 1.68
CA SER A 185 -13.73 -3.96 2.59
C SER A 185 -14.32 -2.55 2.69
N ILE A 186 -13.47 -1.51 2.70
CA ILE A 186 -13.91 -0.11 2.75
C ILE A 186 -14.50 0.33 1.42
N MET A 187 -13.86 -0.03 0.30
CA MET A 187 -14.22 0.45 -1.05
C MET A 187 -15.32 -0.38 -1.72
N GLY A 188 -15.85 -1.41 -1.07
CA GLY A 188 -16.92 -2.27 -1.59
C GLY A 188 -16.47 -3.21 -2.71
N MET A 189 -15.19 -3.63 -2.70
CA MET A 189 -14.62 -4.62 -3.62
C MET A 189 -14.71 -6.02 -3.00
N ASN A 190 -14.87 -7.03 -3.83
CA ASN A 190 -14.78 -8.42 -3.42
C ASN A 190 -13.33 -8.88 -3.45
N ILE A 191 -12.86 -9.54 -2.39
CA ILE A 191 -11.50 -10.09 -2.34
C ILE A 191 -11.53 -11.57 -1.95
N TYR A 192 -10.90 -12.38 -2.79
CA TYR A 192 -10.74 -13.82 -2.63
C TYR A 192 -9.26 -14.13 -2.44
N VAL A 193 -8.88 -14.53 -1.24
CA VAL A 193 -7.50 -14.80 -0.86
C VAL A 193 -7.25 -16.29 -0.92
N ALA A 194 -6.56 -16.76 -1.96
CA ALA A 194 -6.11 -18.13 -2.11
C ALA A 194 -4.75 -18.33 -1.44
N ARG A 195 -4.71 -19.21 -0.44
CA ARG A 195 -3.50 -19.46 0.36
C ARG A 195 -3.43 -20.90 0.84
N PRO A 196 -2.23 -21.47 1.13
CA PRO A 196 -2.12 -22.75 1.77
C PRO A 196 -2.72 -22.77 3.17
N LYS A 197 -3.16 -23.93 3.65
CA LYS A 197 -3.66 -24.09 5.02
C LYS A 197 -2.57 -23.69 6.04
N GLY A 198 -2.97 -22.89 7.04
CA GLY A 198 -2.09 -22.41 8.12
C GLY A 198 -1.37 -21.09 7.83
N TYR A 199 -1.71 -20.43 6.72
CA TYR A 199 -1.25 -19.07 6.38
C TYR A 199 -2.44 -18.11 6.41
N ASP A 200 -3.04 -17.94 7.59
CA ASP A 200 -4.25 -17.15 7.77
C ASP A 200 -3.94 -15.66 7.97
N PRO A 201 -4.82 -14.76 7.52
CA PRO A 201 -4.68 -13.32 7.80
C PRO A 201 -4.81 -13.04 9.31
N ASN A 202 -4.28 -11.90 9.71
CA ASN A 202 -4.37 -11.43 11.10
C ASN A 202 -5.84 -11.24 11.52
N GLU A 203 -6.19 -11.78 12.70
CA GLU A 203 -7.58 -11.77 13.22
C GLU A 203 -8.13 -10.34 13.42
N LYS A 204 -7.30 -9.39 13.88
CA LYS A 204 -7.71 -7.99 14.06
C LYS A 204 -8.07 -7.35 12.72
N ILE A 205 -7.30 -7.67 11.66
CA ILE A 205 -7.58 -7.19 10.30
C ILE A 205 -8.88 -7.80 9.78
N MET A 206 -9.07 -9.11 9.97
CA MET A 206 -10.29 -9.78 9.51
C MET A 206 -11.53 -9.23 10.18
N LYS A 207 -11.51 -9.08 11.51
CA LYS A 207 -12.63 -8.50 12.26
C LYS A 207 -13.01 -7.10 11.75
N PHE A 208 -12.02 -6.23 11.54
CA PHE A 208 -12.25 -4.90 10.98
C PHE A 208 -12.87 -4.98 9.57
N ALA A 209 -12.31 -5.86 8.73
CA ALA A 209 -12.73 -5.99 7.35
C ALA A 209 -14.17 -6.54 7.23
N GLU A 210 -14.55 -7.50 8.05
CA GLU A 210 -15.92 -8.05 8.11
C GLU A 210 -16.93 -6.96 8.50
N GLU A 211 -16.63 -6.14 9.55
CA GLU A 211 -17.48 -5.02 9.97
C GLU A 211 -17.66 -3.96 8.87
N LYS A 212 -16.61 -3.72 8.05
CA LYS A 212 -16.69 -2.78 6.91
C LYS A 212 -17.41 -3.39 5.73
N ALA A 213 -17.17 -4.68 5.44
CA ALA A 213 -17.81 -5.40 4.35
C ALA A 213 -19.33 -5.45 4.47
N GLU A 214 -19.87 -5.64 5.68
CA GLU A 214 -21.32 -5.58 5.95
C GLU A 214 -21.93 -4.24 5.48
N LYS A 215 -21.19 -3.13 5.64
CA LYS A 215 -21.67 -1.78 5.27
C LYS A 215 -21.45 -1.45 3.80
N SER A 216 -20.35 -1.89 3.23
CA SER A 216 -19.96 -1.57 1.85
C SER A 216 -20.58 -2.51 0.82
N GLY A 217 -20.98 -3.72 1.25
CA GLY A 217 -21.43 -4.82 0.40
C GLY A 217 -20.28 -5.61 -0.23
N ALA A 218 -19.06 -5.50 0.31
CA ALA A 218 -17.92 -6.29 -0.12
C ALA A 218 -18.04 -7.75 0.35
N GLU A 219 -17.49 -8.67 -0.42
CA GLU A 219 -17.32 -10.07 -0.05
C GLU A 219 -15.85 -10.37 0.23
N ILE A 220 -15.56 -11.01 1.38
CA ILE A 220 -14.19 -11.39 1.77
C ILE A 220 -14.16 -12.91 1.93
N VAL A 221 -13.40 -13.58 1.08
CA VAL A 221 -13.31 -15.05 1.07
C VAL A 221 -11.85 -15.48 1.25
N ILE A 222 -11.60 -16.29 2.27
CA ILE A 222 -10.31 -16.94 2.48
C ILE A 222 -10.43 -18.40 2.07
N THR A 223 -9.65 -18.85 1.10
CA THR A 223 -9.79 -20.19 0.53
C THR A 223 -8.44 -20.88 0.30
N THR A 224 -8.45 -22.19 0.16
CA THR A 224 -7.31 -22.97 -0.31
C THR A 224 -7.41 -23.33 -1.80
N ASP A 225 -8.51 -22.95 -2.45
CA ASP A 225 -8.78 -23.22 -3.86
C ASP A 225 -8.47 -21.99 -4.72
N LEU A 226 -7.32 -22.04 -5.42
CA LEU A 226 -6.87 -20.98 -6.31
C LEU A 226 -7.82 -20.79 -7.50
N HIS A 227 -8.34 -21.89 -8.07
CA HIS A 227 -9.22 -21.85 -9.23
C HIS A 227 -10.55 -21.12 -8.91
N SER A 228 -11.15 -21.45 -7.77
CA SER A 228 -12.37 -20.75 -7.32
C SER A 228 -12.13 -19.27 -7.05
N ALA A 229 -10.96 -18.91 -6.53
CA ALA A 229 -10.60 -17.52 -6.30
C ALA A 229 -10.45 -16.75 -7.62
N VAL A 230 -9.72 -17.30 -8.58
CA VAL A 230 -9.40 -16.64 -9.87
C VAL A 230 -10.59 -16.58 -10.82
N LYS A 231 -11.48 -17.55 -10.75
CA LYS A 231 -12.66 -17.62 -11.62
C LYS A 231 -13.44 -16.30 -11.64
N ASP A 232 -13.63 -15.74 -12.84
CA ASP A 232 -14.35 -14.49 -13.09
C ASP A 232 -13.80 -13.26 -12.32
N ALA A 233 -12.53 -13.27 -11.93
CA ALA A 233 -11.89 -12.13 -11.29
C ALA A 233 -11.65 -10.98 -12.27
N ASP A 234 -11.79 -9.73 -11.79
CA ASP A 234 -11.41 -8.50 -12.52
C ASP A 234 -9.90 -8.25 -12.39
N VAL A 235 -9.32 -8.70 -11.28
CA VAL A 235 -7.91 -8.52 -10.92
C VAL A 235 -7.35 -9.82 -10.40
N VAL A 236 -6.21 -10.25 -10.91
CA VAL A 236 -5.42 -11.35 -10.36
C VAL A 236 -4.15 -10.77 -9.76
N TYR A 237 -3.99 -10.92 -8.46
CA TYR A 237 -2.88 -10.33 -7.71
C TYR A 237 -1.99 -11.43 -7.16
N ALA A 238 -0.72 -11.47 -7.59
CA ALA A 238 0.28 -12.34 -7.00
C ALA A 238 1.17 -11.57 -6.00
N ASN A 239 1.63 -12.26 -4.96
CA ASN A 239 2.63 -11.74 -4.04
C ASN A 239 3.67 -12.82 -3.71
N THR A 240 4.87 -12.37 -3.34
CA THR A 240 5.99 -13.26 -3.00
C THR A 240 5.59 -14.29 -1.95
N TRP A 241 6.12 -15.49 -2.08
CA TRP A 241 5.88 -16.57 -1.13
C TRP A 241 6.74 -16.46 0.13
N HIS A 242 7.82 -15.68 0.03
CA HIS A 242 8.76 -15.45 1.10
C HIS A 242 9.13 -13.97 1.17
N SER A 243 8.64 -13.30 2.21
CA SER A 243 8.89 -11.86 2.42
C SER A 243 10.34 -11.59 2.80
N MET A 244 10.88 -10.46 2.33
CA MET A 244 12.21 -9.99 2.72
C MET A 244 12.29 -9.81 4.25
N GLY A 245 13.23 -10.55 4.88
CA GLY A 245 13.43 -10.55 6.34
C GLY A 245 12.74 -11.69 7.07
N GLY A 246 12.01 -12.57 6.37
CA GLY A 246 11.52 -13.82 6.94
C GLY A 246 12.66 -14.80 7.25
N PRO A 247 12.47 -15.75 8.19
CA PRO A 247 13.49 -16.73 8.55
C PRO A 247 13.88 -17.59 7.36
N GLU A 248 15.18 -17.65 7.01
CA GLU A 248 15.67 -18.48 5.89
C GLU A 248 15.26 -19.96 6.04
N LYS A 249 15.17 -20.44 7.28
CA LYS A 249 14.72 -21.81 7.57
C LYS A 249 13.29 -22.11 7.13
N GLU A 250 12.45 -21.12 6.96
CA GLU A 250 11.06 -21.26 6.50
C GLU A 250 10.93 -21.17 4.98
N LYS A 251 11.93 -20.65 4.30
CA LYS A 251 11.88 -20.38 2.86
C LYS A 251 11.54 -21.61 2.03
N GLU A 252 12.25 -22.71 2.23
CA GLU A 252 12.00 -23.97 1.49
C GLU A 252 10.61 -24.53 1.75
N LYS A 253 10.15 -24.46 3.03
CA LYS A 253 8.79 -24.88 3.38
C LYS A 253 7.76 -24.01 2.66
N ARG A 254 7.92 -22.67 2.68
CA ARG A 254 7.01 -21.74 2.03
C ARG A 254 6.97 -21.95 0.51
N ILE A 255 8.13 -22.07 -0.14
CA ILE A 255 8.20 -22.35 -1.58
C ILE A 255 7.42 -23.64 -1.92
N ARG A 256 7.59 -24.71 -1.16
CA ARG A 256 6.86 -25.96 -1.36
C ARG A 256 5.35 -25.79 -1.16
N ASP A 257 4.93 -25.12 -0.06
CA ASP A 257 3.54 -24.97 0.31
C ASP A 257 2.79 -24.06 -0.67
N PHE A 258 3.44 -22.98 -1.15
CA PHE A 258 2.85 -22.01 -2.07
C PHE A 258 2.98 -22.40 -3.56
N LYS A 259 3.78 -23.38 -3.93
CA LYS A 259 3.98 -23.80 -5.32
C LYS A 259 2.66 -24.03 -6.10
N PRO A 260 1.59 -24.60 -5.50
CA PRO A 260 0.28 -24.76 -6.17
C PRO A 260 -0.45 -23.44 -6.44
N TYR A 261 0.02 -22.31 -5.87
CA TYR A 261 -0.60 -20.99 -5.98
C TYR A 261 0.12 -20.08 -6.99
N GLN A 262 0.98 -20.63 -7.84
CA GLN A 262 1.64 -19.89 -8.90
C GLN A 262 0.62 -19.36 -9.91
N ILE A 263 0.72 -18.08 -10.26
CA ILE A 263 -0.05 -17.49 -11.37
C ILE A 263 0.72 -17.65 -12.66
N ASN A 264 0.23 -18.50 -13.52
CA ASN A 264 0.70 -18.74 -14.89
C ASN A 264 -0.42 -18.40 -15.89
N ALA A 265 -0.16 -18.51 -17.19
CA ALA A 265 -1.13 -18.17 -18.23
C ALA A 265 -2.42 -18.98 -18.14
N ASN A 266 -2.35 -20.26 -17.76
CA ASN A 266 -3.54 -21.11 -17.62
C ASN A 266 -4.43 -20.59 -16.48
N ILE A 267 -3.86 -20.33 -15.33
CA ILE A 267 -4.59 -19.77 -14.17
C ILE A 267 -5.15 -18.38 -14.52
N LEU A 268 -4.36 -17.49 -15.11
CA LEU A 268 -4.82 -16.16 -15.50
C LEU A 268 -5.97 -16.21 -16.52
N SER A 269 -6.01 -17.22 -17.39
CA SER A 269 -7.08 -17.40 -18.38
C SER A 269 -8.45 -17.76 -17.79
N GLU A 270 -8.52 -18.19 -16.53
CA GLU A 270 -9.77 -18.47 -15.81
C GLU A 270 -10.45 -17.18 -15.29
N ALA A 271 -9.72 -16.08 -15.21
CA ALA A 271 -10.25 -14.77 -14.90
C ALA A 271 -11.03 -14.18 -16.09
N LYS A 272 -11.63 -13.02 -15.91
CA LYS A 272 -12.27 -12.29 -17.02
C LYS A 272 -11.27 -12.00 -18.13
N LYS A 273 -11.72 -11.98 -19.39
CA LYS A 273 -10.86 -11.70 -20.54
C LYS A 273 -10.12 -10.35 -20.45
N ASP A 274 -10.74 -9.37 -19.80
CA ASP A 274 -10.19 -8.04 -19.56
C ASP A 274 -9.57 -7.92 -18.15
N ALA A 275 -9.35 -9.04 -17.45
CA ALA A 275 -8.68 -9.04 -16.15
C ALA A 275 -7.27 -8.47 -16.26
N ILE A 276 -6.84 -7.77 -15.21
CA ILE A 276 -5.47 -7.28 -15.08
C ILE A 276 -4.68 -8.13 -14.09
N PHE A 277 -3.40 -8.30 -14.36
CA PHE A 277 -2.45 -8.90 -13.44
C PHE A 277 -1.72 -7.81 -12.65
N MET A 278 -1.59 -7.99 -11.34
CA MET A 278 -0.93 -7.06 -10.42
C MET A 278 0.07 -7.77 -9.51
N HIS A 279 1.13 -7.05 -9.12
CA HIS A 279 2.16 -7.51 -8.18
C HIS A 279 2.90 -6.31 -7.59
N CYS A 280 3.06 -6.27 -6.25
CA CYS A 280 3.68 -5.13 -5.57
C CYS A 280 5.21 -5.01 -5.79
N LEU A 281 5.85 -6.03 -6.36
CA LEU A 281 7.30 -6.16 -6.52
C LEU A 281 8.08 -6.11 -5.17
N PRO A 282 9.28 -6.77 -5.09
CA PRO A 282 9.94 -7.54 -6.16
C PRO A 282 9.19 -8.83 -6.48
N GLY A 283 9.24 -9.27 -7.72
CA GLY A 283 8.63 -10.51 -8.16
C GLY A 283 9.67 -11.55 -8.55
N TYR A 284 9.45 -12.81 -8.17
CA TYR A 284 10.34 -13.93 -8.49
C TYR A 284 9.72 -14.77 -9.60
N ARG A 285 10.15 -14.50 -10.84
CA ARG A 285 9.71 -15.23 -12.03
C ARG A 285 10.01 -16.71 -11.91
N GLY A 286 8.99 -17.56 -12.14
CA GLY A 286 9.08 -19.01 -11.94
C GLY A 286 8.66 -19.46 -10.53
N GLU A 287 8.50 -18.53 -9.58
CA GLU A 287 7.90 -18.78 -8.29
C GLU A 287 6.42 -18.35 -8.32
N GLU A 288 6.04 -17.23 -7.72
CA GLU A 288 4.63 -16.82 -7.58
C GLU A 288 3.96 -16.41 -8.90
N MET A 289 4.72 -16.09 -9.95
CA MET A 289 4.21 -15.88 -11.31
C MET A 289 5.23 -16.30 -12.37
N THR A 290 4.75 -16.55 -13.58
CA THR A 290 5.61 -16.79 -14.74
C THR A 290 6.01 -15.50 -15.44
N ASP A 291 7.10 -15.55 -16.22
CA ASP A 291 7.58 -14.39 -16.98
C ASP A 291 6.52 -13.90 -18.00
N GLU A 292 5.84 -14.82 -18.69
CA GLU A 292 4.79 -14.51 -19.64
C GLU A 292 3.59 -13.76 -19.04
N VAL A 293 3.31 -13.96 -17.73
CA VAL A 293 2.22 -13.26 -17.04
C VAL A 293 2.63 -11.84 -16.69
N ILE A 294 3.82 -11.66 -16.07
CA ILE A 294 4.25 -10.32 -15.65
C ILE A 294 4.63 -9.40 -16.83
N GLU A 295 5.12 -9.97 -17.95
CA GLU A 295 5.45 -9.22 -19.16
C GLU A 295 4.28 -9.22 -20.18
N GLY A 296 3.19 -9.92 -19.85
CA GLY A 296 2.04 -10.07 -20.74
C GLY A 296 1.16 -8.83 -20.86
N PRO A 297 0.25 -8.80 -21.83
CA PRO A 297 -0.59 -7.62 -22.11
C PRO A 297 -1.61 -7.30 -21.01
N GLN A 298 -1.89 -8.23 -20.10
CA GLN A 298 -2.78 -8.02 -18.98
C GLN A 298 -2.04 -7.46 -17.74
N SER A 299 -0.71 -7.35 -17.80
CA SER A 299 0.10 -6.85 -16.69
C SER A 299 -0.09 -5.36 -16.47
N ALA A 300 -0.49 -4.99 -15.27
CA ALA A 300 -0.57 -3.61 -14.79
C ALA A 300 0.52 -3.28 -13.76
N VAL A 301 1.53 -4.15 -13.64
CA VAL A 301 2.55 -4.08 -12.57
C VAL A 301 3.36 -2.78 -12.63
N TRP A 302 3.67 -2.29 -13.82
CA TRP A 302 4.45 -1.07 -13.99
C TRP A 302 3.63 0.19 -13.70
N ASP A 303 2.36 0.23 -14.12
CA ASP A 303 1.42 1.29 -13.75
C ASP A 303 1.17 1.31 -12.24
N GLN A 304 1.04 0.14 -11.62
CA GLN A 304 0.92 -0.03 -10.18
C GLN A 304 2.15 0.51 -9.42
N ALA A 305 3.35 0.24 -9.92
CA ALA A 305 4.59 0.75 -9.36
C ALA A 305 4.69 2.28 -9.48
N GLU A 306 4.29 2.85 -10.63
CA GLU A 306 4.22 4.30 -10.84
C GLU A 306 3.21 4.94 -9.88
N ASN A 307 2.03 4.36 -9.72
CA ASN A 307 0.97 4.88 -8.89
C ASN A 307 1.35 5.00 -7.40
N ARG A 308 2.38 4.27 -6.93
CA ARG A 308 2.97 4.48 -5.60
C ARG A 308 3.37 5.92 -5.39
N MET A 309 4.13 6.49 -6.32
CA MET A 309 4.58 7.88 -6.23
C MET A 309 3.40 8.87 -6.22
N HIS A 310 2.37 8.62 -7.03
CA HIS A 310 1.23 9.54 -7.12
C HIS A 310 0.35 9.51 -5.88
N THR A 311 0.10 8.34 -5.31
CA THR A 311 -0.66 8.21 -4.04
C THR A 311 0.15 8.72 -2.84
N GLU A 312 1.46 8.49 -2.80
CA GLU A 312 2.36 9.06 -1.80
C GLU A 312 2.36 10.61 -1.86
N LYS A 313 2.39 11.20 -3.07
CA LYS A 313 2.21 12.66 -3.24
C LYS A 313 0.88 13.14 -2.66
N ALA A 314 -0.21 12.45 -2.97
CA ALA A 314 -1.52 12.83 -2.48
C ALA A 314 -1.60 12.79 -0.95
N VAL A 315 -1.14 11.71 -0.34
CA VAL A 315 -1.08 11.59 1.12
C VAL A 315 -0.29 12.74 1.72
N LEU A 316 0.96 12.94 1.29
CA LEU A 316 1.84 13.99 1.83
C LEU A 316 1.24 15.39 1.67
N ALA A 317 0.72 15.74 0.49
CA ALA A 317 0.12 17.05 0.22
C ALA A 317 -1.15 17.32 1.04
N LEU A 318 -1.86 16.27 1.46
CA LEU A 318 -3.07 16.38 2.26
C LEU A 318 -2.77 16.50 3.75
N ILE A 319 -1.84 15.70 4.27
CA ILE A 319 -1.60 15.62 5.73
C ILE A 319 -0.56 16.62 6.22
N ILE A 320 0.48 16.94 5.45
CA ILE A 320 1.52 17.90 5.88
C ILE A 320 0.93 19.32 5.91
N PRO A 321 0.99 20.03 7.04
CA PRO A 321 0.39 21.35 7.24
C PRO A 321 0.95 22.44 6.34
#